data_ecac54f1f77cdb96a2871ec8def37197
#
_entry.id   ecac54f1f77cdb96a2871ec8def37197
#
_cell.length_a   1.000
_cell.length_b   1.000
_cell.length_c   1.000
_cell.angle_alpha   90.00
_cell.angle_beta   90.00
_cell.angle_gamma   90.00
#
_symmetry.space_group_name_H-M   'P 1'
#
loop_
_entity.id
_entity.type
_entity.pdbx_description
1 polymer ?
#
loop_
_entity_poly.entity_id
_entity_poly.type
_entity_poly.pdbx_seq_one_letter_code
_entity_poly.pdbx_strand_id
1 'polypeptide(L)'
;LVDLHSGRRVSYSALNERASRFAEYMRDRWHVQAGDRIAVLAHSSTDYVEMLYGCAKLGAVMICLNWRLAVEELKGVLEDCKPAALVWGEEFDSAGLALSEAFELQGRMVTGAPRQGIAGYEAALAEMSGATIQMPWRREDEVWYMLYTAGTTGKPKGVLQTWGMAHVN
;
A
#
# COMPACT_ATOMS: atom_id res chain seq x y z
N LEU A 1 -0.42 6.46 -17.44
CA LEU A 1 -1.08 5.30 -16.86
C LEU A 1 -2.55 5.30 -17.31
N VAL A 2 -3.07 4.15 -17.69
CA VAL A 2 -4.47 3.99 -18.10
C VAL A 2 -5.03 2.79 -17.33
N ASP A 3 -6.08 3.02 -16.58
CA ASP A 3 -6.86 1.96 -15.97
C ASP A 3 -7.90 1.48 -17.01
N LEU A 4 -7.76 0.24 -17.44
CA LEU A 4 -8.63 -0.32 -18.48
C LEU A 4 -10.03 -0.65 -17.98
N HIS A 5 -10.21 -0.81 -16.66
CA HIS A 5 -11.51 -1.13 -16.07
C HIS A 5 -12.37 0.13 -15.91
N SER A 6 -11.80 1.18 -15.31
CA SER A 6 -12.51 2.45 -15.08
C SER A 6 -12.38 3.43 -16.26
N GLY A 7 -11.43 3.23 -17.18
CA GLY A 7 -11.09 4.17 -18.25
C GLY A 7 -10.29 5.39 -17.73
N ARG A 8 -9.96 5.46 -16.45
CA ARG A 8 -9.21 6.57 -15.85
C ARG A 8 -7.82 6.69 -16.47
N ARG A 9 -7.46 7.91 -16.86
CA ARG A 9 -6.15 8.26 -17.41
C ARG A 9 -5.42 9.17 -16.43
N VAL A 10 -4.18 8.81 -16.08
CA VAL A 10 -3.34 9.57 -15.17
C VAL A 10 -2.01 9.88 -15.85
N SER A 11 -1.65 11.15 -15.93
CA SER A 11 -0.34 11.58 -16.42
C SER A 11 0.76 11.24 -15.40
N TYR A 12 2.03 11.25 -15.81
CA TYR A 12 3.14 11.06 -14.88
C TYR A 12 3.20 12.18 -13.82
N SER A 13 2.86 13.40 -14.18
CA SER A 13 2.79 14.52 -13.24
C SER A 13 1.71 14.29 -12.18
N ALA A 14 0.49 13.92 -12.61
CA ALA A 14 -0.61 13.62 -11.69
C ALA A 14 -0.31 12.41 -10.81
N LEU A 15 0.30 11.35 -11.36
CA LEU A 15 0.74 10.18 -10.57
C LEU A 15 1.75 10.60 -9.50
N ASN A 16 2.75 11.41 -9.87
CA ASN A 16 3.77 11.88 -8.92
C ASN A 16 3.17 12.76 -7.80
N GLU A 17 2.23 13.65 -8.15
CA GLU A 17 1.53 14.49 -7.17
C GLU A 17 0.71 13.64 -6.21
N ARG A 18 -0.12 12.72 -6.71
CA ARG A 18 -0.98 11.88 -5.88
C ARG A 18 -0.18 10.91 -5.00
N ALA A 19 0.90 10.33 -5.54
CA ALA A 19 1.83 9.54 -4.75
C ALA A 19 2.52 10.38 -3.64
N SER A 20 2.82 11.66 -3.91
CA SER A 20 3.35 12.58 -2.88
C SER A 20 2.32 12.88 -1.80
N ARG A 21 1.04 13.11 -2.17
CA ARG A 21 -0.05 13.32 -1.20
C ARG A 21 -0.25 12.09 -0.31
N PHE A 22 -0.23 10.89 -0.88
CA PHE A 22 -0.33 9.66 -0.09
C PHE A 22 0.88 9.48 0.86
N ALA A 23 2.09 9.77 0.38
CA ALA A 23 3.29 9.75 1.22
C ALA A 23 3.20 10.79 2.36
N GLU A 24 2.79 12.02 2.06
CA GLU A 24 2.57 13.08 3.03
C GLU A 24 1.55 12.65 4.11
N TYR A 25 0.43 12.07 3.68
CA TYR A 25 -0.59 11.55 4.60
C TYR A 25 -0.05 10.45 5.52
N MET A 26 0.65 9.45 4.98
CA MET A 26 1.26 8.39 5.77
C MET A 26 2.26 8.92 6.80
N ARG A 27 3.11 9.88 6.39
CA ARG A 27 4.09 10.50 7.28
C ARG A 27 3.42 11.30 8.41
N ASP A 28 2.47 12.16 8.07
CA ASP A 28 1.95 13.17 8.98
C ASP A 28 0.81 12.64 9.85
N ARG A 29 0.01 11.67 9.36
CA ARG A 29 -1.13 11.09 10.10
C ARG A 29 -0.83 9.76 10.74
N TRP A 30 -0.01 8.93 10.10
CA TRP A 30 0.31 7.58 10.58
C TRP A 30 1.74 7.47 11.12
N HIS A 31 2.55 8.51 11.02
CA HIS A 31 3.94 8.56 11.47
C HIS A 31 4.82 7.45 10.88
N VAL A 32 4.51 7.04 9.65
CA VAL A 32 5.24 6.00 8.91
C VAL A 32 6.68 6.43 8.68
N GLN A 33 7.60 5.51 8.97
CA GLN A 33 9.05 5.67 8.79
C GLN A 33 9.57 4.77 7.66
N ALA A 34 10.79 5.05 7.20
CA ALA A 34 11.46 4.17 6.25
C ALA A 34 11.62 2.76 6.83
N GLY A 35 11.30 1.74 6.02
CA GLY A 35 11.29 0.34 6.41
C GLY A 35 9.96 -0.14 7.02
N ASP A 36 9.03 0.74 7.34
CA ASP A 36 7.68 0.33 7.75
C ASP A 36 6.95 -0.36 6.60
N ARG A 37 6.09 -1.31 6.95
CA ARG A 37 5.31 -2.10 5.99
C ARG A 37 3.88 -1.54 5.93
N ILE A 38 3.41 -1.33 4.72
CA ILE A 38 2.05 -0.88 4.43
C ILE A 38 1.34 -1.99 3.65
N ALA A 39 0.40 -2.66 4.28
CA ALA A 39 -0.37 -3.74 3.66
C ALA A 39 -1.46 -3.15 2.76
N VAL A 40 -1.58 -3.65 1.54
CA VAL A 40 -2.60 -3.20 0.57
C VAL A 40 -3.36 -4.40 0.03
N LEU A 41 -4.66 -4.43 0.28
CA LEU A 41 -5.62 -5.43 -0.19
C LEU A 41 -6.56 -4.79 -1.22
N ALA A 42 -6.16 -4.79 -2.48
CA ALA A 42 -6.95 -4.16 -3.54
C ALA A 42 -6.68 -4.82 -4.91
N HIS A 43 -7.56 -4.59 -5.86
CA HIS A 43 -7.27 -4.88 -7.26
C HIS A 43 -6.25 -3.87 -7.82
N SER A 44 -5.53 -4.31 -8.88
CA SER A 44 -4.64 -3.41 -9.61
C SER A 44 -5.43 -2.27 -10.25
N SER A 45 -5.12 -1.04 -9.87
CA SER A 45 -5.77 0.18 -10.31
C SER A 45 -4.75 1.32 -10.41
N THR A 46 -5.17 2.50 -10.84
CA THR A 46 -4.33 3.69 -10.77
C THR A 46 -3.95 4.02 -9.32
N ASP A 47 -4.90 3.89 -8.39
CA ASP A 47 -4.68 4.18 -6.97
C ASP A 47 -3.67 3.20 -6.36
N TYR A 48 -3.71 1.92 -6.77
CA TYR A 48 -2.72 0.92 -6.35
C TYR A 48 -1.29 1.33 -6.74
N VAL A 49 -1.11 1.86 -7.95
CA VAL A 49 0.20 2.36 -8.42
C VAL A 49 0.60 3.63 -7.67
N GLU A 50 -0.34 4.53 -7.37
CA GLU A 50 -0.10 5.71 -6.54
C GLU A 50 0.38 5.33 -5.14
N MET A 51 -0.24 4.33 -4.51
CA MET A 51 0.17 3.79 -3.20
C MET A 51 1.57 3.18 -3.25
N LEU A 52 1.89 2.41 -4.30
CA LEU A 52 3.22 1.81 -4.48
C LEU A 52 4.31 2.89 -4.54
N TYR A 53 4.12 3.94 -5.33
CA TYR A 53 5.08 5.03 -5.41
C TYR A 53 5.05 5.94 -4.17
N GLY A 54 3.91 6.08 -3.51
CA GLY A 54 3.81 6.79 -2.23
C GLY A 54 4.64 6.13 -1.14
N CYS A 55 4.56 4.80 -1.00
CA CYS A 55 5.43 4.03 -0.11
C CYS A 55 6.91 4.23 -0.48
N ALA A 56 7.24 4.15 -1.77
CA ALA A 56 8.58 4.36 -2.28
C ALA A 56 9.17 5.72 -1.88
N LYS A 57 8.39 6.79 -1.94
CA LYS A 57 8.81 8.15 -1.56
C LYS A 57 9.24 8.27 -0.09
N LEU A 58 8.62 7.50 0.80
CA LEU A 58 9.01 7.44 2.22
C LEU A 58 10.08 6.37 2.51
N GLY A 59 10.31 5.44 1.59
CA GLY A 59 11.10 4.25 1.86
C GLY A 59 10.36 3.21 2.68
N ALA A 60 9.04 3.31 2.74
CA ALA A 60 8.19 2.26 3.27
C ALA A 60 8.07 1.11 2.26
N VAL A 61 7.82 -0.09 2.78
CA VAL A 61 7.70 -1.32 1.98
C VAL A 61 6.22 -1.63 1.77
N MET A 62 5.75 -1.62 0.53
CA MET A 62 4.38 -2.02 0.23
C MET A 62 4.25 -3.54 0.25
N ILE A 63 3.31 -4.06 1.06
CA ILE A 63 2.95 -5.47 1.10
C ILE A 63 1.73 -5.69 0.22
N CYS A 64 1.95 -6.32 -0.92
CA CYS A 64 0.91 -6.59 -1.90
C CYS A 64 0.13 -7.84 -1.49
N LEU A 65 -1.02 -7.67 -0.84
CA LEU A 65 -1.86 -8.78 -0.39
C LEU A 65 -2.60 -9.43 -1.57
N ASN A 66 -2.61 -10.75 -1.59
CA ASN A 66 -3.38 -11.48 -2.58
C ASN A 66 -4.86 -11.51 -2.17
N TRP A 67 -5.69 -10.79 -2.88
CA TRP A 67 -7.11 -10.65 -2.64
C TRP A 67 -7.93 -11.96 -2.80
N ARG A 68 -7.32 -13.02 -3.36
CA ARG A 68 -7.96 -14.34 -3.47
C ARG A 68 -7.84 -15.17 -2.20
N LEU A 69 -7.03 -14.74 -1.24
CA LEU A 69 -6.84 -15.46 0.03
C LEU A 69 -8.05 -15.24 0.94
N ALA A 70 -8.38 -16.26 1.73
CA ALA A 70 -9.34 -16.13 2.81
C ALA A 70 -8.81 -15.21 3.92
N VAL A 71 -9.71 -14.63 4.72
CA VAL A 71 -9.34 -13.69 5.80
C VAL A 71 -8.33 -14.33 6.78
N GLU A 72 -8.50 -15.61 7.12
CA GLU A 72 -7.58 -16.31 8.03
C GLU A 72 -6.17 -16.48 7.43
N GLU A 73 -6.07 -16.67 6.12
CA GLU A 73 -4.77 -16.73 5.43
C GLU A 73 -4.12 -15.33 5.39
N LEU A 74 -4.92 -14.29 5.16
CA LEU A 74 -4.46 -12.90 5.21
C LEU A 74 -4.00 -12.51 6.62
N LYS A 75 -4.66 -12.97 7.68
CA LYS A 75 -4.19 -12.79 9.06
C LYS A 75 -2.80 -13.37 9.25
N GLY A 76 -2.56 -14.60 8.77
CA GLY A 76 -1.23 -15.22 8.83
C GLY A 76 -0.15 -14.41 8.10
N VAL A 77 -0.50 -13.76 6.98
CA VAL A 77 0.39 -12.84 6.27
C VAL A 77 0.67 -11.59 7.10
N LEU A 78 -0.36 -10.99 7.72
CA LEU A 78 -0.20 -9.79 8.55
C LEU A 78 0.59 -10.08 9.83
N GLU A 79 0.43 -11.26 10.44
CA GLU A 79 1.23 -11.71 11.59
C GLU A 79 2.73 -11.80 11.25
N ASP A 80 3.06 -12.24 10.04
CA ASP A 80 4.44 -12.35 9.57
C ASP A 80 5.03 -10.98 9.22
N CYS A 81 4.34 -10.18 8.40
CA CYS A 81 4.87 -8.90 7.93
C CYS A 81 4.70 -7.75 8.93
N LYS A 82 3.80 -7.85 9.91
CA LYS A 82 3.54 -6.84 10.95
C LYS A 82 3.44 -5.42 10.36
N PRO A 83 2.41 -5.12 9.57
CA PRO A 83 2.31 -3.84 8.90
C PRO A 83 1.98 -2.71 9.89
N ALA A 84 2.52 -1.52 9.63
CA ALA A 84 2.16 -0.31 10.35
C ALA A 84 0.75 0.18 9.98
N ALA A 85 0.33 -0.04 8.73
CA ALA A 85 -0.98 0.36 8.27
C ALA A 85 -1.57 -0.64 7.26
N LEU A 86 -2.89 -0.61 7.14
CA LEU A 86 -3.66 -1.40 6.18
C LEU A 86 -4.51 -0.48 5.32
N VAL A 87 -4.40 -0.65 4.01
CA VAL A 87 -5.25 -0.02 3.01
C VAL A 87 -6.01 -1.10 2.25
N TRP A 88 -7.30 -0.91 1.99
CA TRP A 88 -8.06 -1.87 1.21
C TRP A 88 -9.01 -1.21 0.20
N GLY A 89 -9.29 -1.94 -0.87
CA GLY A 89 -10.31 -1.60 -1.84
C GLY A 89 -11.70 -1.70 -1.23
N GLU A 90 -12.62 -0.81 -1.62
CA GLU A 90 -14.00 -0.82 -1.13
C GLU A 90 -14.69 -2.16 -1.38
N GLU A 91 -14.32 -2.85 -2.46
CA GLU A 91 -14.81 -4.18 -2.82
C GLU A 91 -14.38 -5.29 -1.83
N PHE A 92 -13.34 -5.03 -1.02
CA PHE A 92 -12.84 -5.95 0.02
C PHE A 92 -13.20 -5.50 1.45
N ASP A 93 -14.23 -4.69 1.60
CA ASP A 93 -14.56 -4.02 2.85
C ASP A 93 -14.75 -4.98 4.03
N SER A 94 -15.47 -6.07 3.83
CA SER A 94 -15.67 -7.09 4.87
C SER A 94 -14.33 -7.69 5.36
N ALA A 95 -13.42 -8.01 4.45
CA ALA A 95 -12.11 -8.53 4.79
C ALA A 95 -11.22 -7.45 5.44
N GLY A 96 -11.22 -6.23 4.87
CA GLY A 96 -10.47 -5.10 5.39
C GLY A 96 -10.85 -4.75 6.83
N LEU A 97 -12.14 -4.70 7.13
CA LEU A 97 -12.65 -4.46 8.48
C LEU A 97 -12.20 -5.57 9.45
N ALA A 98 -12.42 -6.84 9.10
CA ALA A 98 -12.03 -7.97 9.94
C ALA A 98 -10.52 -8.00 10.24
N LEU A 99 -9.68 -7.65 9.24
CA LEU A 99 -8.23 -7.53 9.42
C LEU A 99 -7.88 -6.32 10.27
N SER A 100 -8.53 -5.17 10.04
CA SER A 100 -8.24 -3.93 10.77
C SER A 100 -8.62 -4.00 12.25
N GLU A 101 -9.57 -4.85 12.62
CA GLU A 101 -9.96 -5.11 14.01
C GLU A 101 -9.03 -6.12 14.70
N ALA A 102 -8.44 -7.04 13.93
CA ALA A 102 -7.60 -8.10 14.46
C ALA A 102 -6.15 -7.64 14.79
N PHE A 103 -5.72 -6.49 14.25
CA PHE A 103 -4.34 -6.02 14.40
C PHE A 103 -4.28 -4.58 14.93
N GLU A 104 -3.26 -4.30 15.74
CA GLU A 104 -2.91 -2.94 16.13
C GLU A 104 -2.21 -2.24 14.96
N LEU A 105 -2.88 -1.24 14.37
CA LEU A 105 -2.42 -0.52 13.20
C LEU A 105 -2.37 0.98 13.50
N GLN A 106 -1.31 1.64 13.08
CA GLN A 106 -1.17 3.10 13.14
C GLN A 106 -2.13 3.80 12.17
N GLY A 107 -2.43 3.13 11.05
CA GLY A 107 -3.30 3.66 10.00
C GLY A 107 -4.25 2.65 9.37
N ARG A 108 -5.46 3.13 9.06
CA ARG A 108 -6.50 2.37 8.35
C ARG A 108 -7.11 3.23 7.27
N MET A 109 -7.22 2.68 6.06
CA MET A 109 -7.77 3.43 4.92
C MET A 109 -8.54 2.51 3.98
N VAL A 110 -9.62 3.03 3.41
CA VAL A 110 -10.39 2.39 2.35
C VAL A 110 -10.36 3.26 1.09
N THR A 111 -10.41 2.66 -0.10
CA THR A 111 -10.48 3.46 -1.36
C THR A 111 -11.82 4.15 -1.56
N GLY A 112 -12.87 3.71 -0.84
CA GLY A 112 -14.19 4.32 -0.81
C GLY A 112 -14.34 5.48 0.17
N ALA A 113 -15.60 5.73 0.58
CA ALA A 113 -15.93 6.79 1.53
C ALA A 113 -15.31 6.56 2.93
N PRO A 114 -14.87 7.63 3.61
CA PRO A 114 -14.31 7.53 4.95
C PRO A 114 -15.36 7.07 5.96
N ARG A 115 -14.90 6.41 7.04
CA ARG A 115 -15.72 5.94 8.16
C ARG A 115 -15.06 6.27 9.48
N GLN A 116 -15.78 6.05 10.58
CA GLN A 116 -15.19 6.28 11.90
C GLN A 116 -13.90 5.47 12.11
N GLY A 117 -12.78 6.14 12.31
CA GLY A 117 -11.46 5.53 12.51
C GLY A 117 -10.80 4.95 11.24
N ILE A 118 -11.42 5.14 10.07
CA ILE A 118 -10.92 4.66 8.76
C ILE A 118 -10.96 5.81 7.77
N ALA A 119 -9.80 6.19 7.25
CA ALA A 119 -9.69 7.24 6.25
C ALA A 119 -10.23 6.78 4.88
N GLY A 120 -10.86 7.69 4.14
CA GLY A 120 -11.13 7.49 2.71
C GLY A 120 -9.96 7.98 1.89
N TYR A 121 -9.52 7.22 0.88
CA TYR A 121 -8.32 7.53 0.09
C TYR A 121 -8.38 8.92 -0.55
N GLU A 122 -9.42 9.22 -1.31
CA GLU A 122 -9.55 10.51 -1.98
C GLU A 122 -9.68 11.69 -1.00
N ALA A 123 -10.42 11.50 0.10
CA ALA A 123 -10.55 12.52 1.15
C ALA A 123 -9.19 12.78 1.82
N ALA A 124 -8.45 11.72 2.14
CA ALA A 124 -7.12 11.81 2.73
C ALA A 124 -6.12 12.56 1.82
N LEU A 125 -6.13 12.25 0.52
CA LEU A 125 -5.27 12.93 -0.44
C LEU A 125 -5.64 14.43 -0.59
N ALA A 126 -6.93 14.76 -0.52
CA ALA A 126 -7.41 16.14 -0.63
C ALA A 126 -6.97 17.03 0.55
N GLU A 127 -6.69 16.45 1.72
CA GLU A 127 -6.17 17.17 2.87
C GLU A 127 -4.69 17.57 2.73
N MET A 128 -3.96 16.93 1.81
CA MET A 128 -2.51 17.09 1.70
C MET A 128 -2.14 18.17 0.68
N SER A 129 -0.98 18.80 0.90
CA SER A 129 -0.52 19.91 0.06
C SER A 129 -0.26 19.51 -1.40
N GLY A 130 0.13 18.26 -1.62
CA GLY A 130 0.60 17.77 -2.92
C GLY A 130 1.99 18.28 -3.29
N ALA A 131 2.72 18.87 -2.35
CA ALA A 131 4.10 19.23 -2.56
C ALA A 131 4.91 17.99 -2.96
N THR A 132 5.72 18.12 -4.00
CA THR A 132 6.50 16.99 -4.50
C THR A 132 7.47 16.49 -3.43
N ILE A 133 7.23 15.29 -2.93
CA ILE A 133 8.21 14.57 -2.14
C ILE A 133 9.16 13.88 -3.13
N GLN A 134 10.42 14.31 -3.07
CA GLN A 134 11.46 13.66 -3.87
C GLN A 134 11.71 12.27 -3.31
N MET A 135 11.71 11.27 -4.18
CA MET A 135 12.10 9.93 -3.80
C MET A 135 13.61 9.96 -3.46
N PRO A 136 14.00 9.60 -2.23
CA PRO A 136 15.42 9.59 -1.88
C PRO A 136 16.13 8.53 -2.71
N TRP A 137 17.44 8.75 -2.95
CA TRP A 137 18.27 7.72 -3.58
C TRP A 137 18.21 6.43 -2.76
N ARG A 138 18.01 5.30 -3.42
CA ARG A 138 17.88 3.98 -2.79
C ARG A 138 19.03 3.08 -3.21
N ARG A 139 19.49 2.27 -2.27
CA ARG A 139 20.46 1.21 -2.57
C ARG A 139 19.76 0.07 -3.30
N GLU A 140 20.49 -0.64 -4.12
CA GLU A 140 19.93 -1.76 -4.90
C GLU A 140 19.39 -2.92 -4.03
N ASP A 141 19.94 -3.09 -2.82
CA ASP A 141 19.54 -4.12 -1.86
C ASP A 141 18.36 -3.71 -0.96
N GLU A 142 17.93 -2.44 -0.98
CA GLU A 142 16.75 -2.00 -0.24
C GLU A 142 15.47 -2.57 -0.85
N VAL A 143 14.54 -2.98 0.02
CA VAL A 143 13.25 -3.56 -0.39
C VAL A 143 12.30 -2.45 -0.81
N TRP A 144 11.70 -2.60 -1.98
CA TRP A 144 10.66 -1.70 -2.49
C TRP A 144 9.27 -2.19 -2.13
N TYR A 145 8.97 -3.45 -2.44
CA TYR A 145 7.69 -4.08 -2.10
C TYR A 145 7.87 -5.58 -1.85
N MET A 146 6.85 -6.19 -1.27
CA MET A 146 6.85 -7.62 -0.95
C MET A 146 5.58 -8.27 -1.47
N LEU A 147 5.74 -9.44 -2.07
CA LEU A 147 4.66 -10.32 -2.50
C LEU A 147 4.67 -11.60 -1.67
N TYR A 148 3.49 -12.07 -1.28
CA TYR A 148 3.37 -13.38 -0.63
C TYR A 148 2.97 -14.45 -1.64
N THR A 149 3.70 -15.55 -1.65
CA THR A 149 3.42 -16.74 -2.46
C THR A 149 2.88 -17.87 -1.59
N ALA A 150 2.01 -18.72 -2.17
CA ALA A 150 1.61 -19.96 -1.54
C ALA A 150 2.84 -20.87 -1.39
N GLY A 151 3.35 -20.98 -0.17
CA GLY A 151 4.51 -21.84 0.11
C GLY A 151 4.14 -23.31 -0.07
N THR A 152 5.04 -24.12 -0.60
CA THR A 152 4.89 -25.59 -0.73
C THR A 152 4.70 -26.27 0.63
N THR A 153 5.00 -25.58 1.73
CA THR A 153 4.88 -26.05 3.12
C THR A 153 3.61 -25.56 3.84
N GLY A 154 2.65 -24.98 3.11
CA GLY A 154 1.36 -24.50 3.65
C GLY A 154 1.38 -23.13 4.31
N LYS A 155 2.56 -22.53 4.56
CA LYS A 155 2.67 -21.15 5.06
C LYS A 155 3.07 -20.21 3.92
N PRO A 156 2.39 -19.08 3.73
CA PRO A 156 2.80 -18.07 2.77
C PRO A 156 4.22 -17.59 3.04
N LYS A 157 5.00 -17.34 1.99
CA LYS A 157 6.37 -16.82 2.09
C LYS A 157 6.44 -15.45 1.43
N GLY A 158 6.99 -14.47 2.14
CA GLY A 158 7.24 -13.14 1.62
C GLY A 158 8.42 -13.14 0.65
N VAL A 159 8.17 -12.75 -0.60
CA VAL A 159 9.19 -12.57 -1.64
C VAL A 159 9.51 -11.09 -1.72
N LEU A 160 10.74 -10.74 -1.38
CA LEU A 160 11.24 -9.37 -1.41
C LEU A 160 11.55 -8.95 -2.84
N GLN A 161 11.06 -7.80 -3.23
CA GLN A 161 11.43 -7.13 -4.47
C GLN A 161 12.26 -5.91 -4.13
N THR A 162 13.53 -5.92 -4.55
CA THR A 162 14.46 -4.83 -4.26
C THR A 162 14.51 -3.82 -5.41
N TRP A 163 15.08 -2.64 -5.14
CA TRP A 163 15.28 -1.61 -6.16
C TRP A 163 16.20 -2.09 -7.28
N GLY A 164 17.23 -2.88 -6.96
CA GLY A 164 18.12 -3.48 -7.95
C GLY A 164 17.39 -4.41 -8.92
N MET A 165 16.44 -5.23 -8.41
CA MET A 165 15.60 -6.09 -9.26
C MET A 165 14.71 -5.27 -10.21
N ALA A 166 14.24 -4.11 -9.80
CA ALA A 166 13.42 -3.24 -10.63
C ALA A 166 14.20 -2.55 -11.76
N HIS A 167 15.52 -2.36 -11.59
CA HIS A 167 16.38 -1.77 -12.62
C HIS A 167 16.84 -2.77 -13.68
N VAL A 168 16.86 -4.06 -13.36
CA VAL A 168 17.40 -5.12 -14.24
C VAL A 168 16.29 -5.77 -15.10
N ASN A 169 15.01 -5.59 -14.75
CA ASN A 169 13.84 -6.05 -15.50
C ASN A 169 13.24 -4.91 -16.31
#